data_a2506c6af9bbc628906703e535c80970
#
_entry.id   a2506c6af9bbc628906703e535c80970
#
_cell.length_a   1.000
_cell.length_b   1.000
_cell.length_c   1.000
_cell.angle_alpha   90.00
_cell.angle_beta   90.00
_cell.angle_gamma   90.00
#
_symmetry.space_group_name_H-M   'P 1'
#
loop_
_entity.id
_entity.type
_entity.pdbx_description
1 polymer ?
#
loop_
_entity_poly.entity_id
_entity_poly.type
_entity_poly.pdbx_seq_one_letter_code
_entity_poly.pdbx_strand_id
1 'polypeptide(L)'
;MKKNKKKLFIACDTSKISKVKKILKYTKNKQIKIGYKFGLEFLNSKRGRNFIKGLKNKIIFLDTKLNDIPNTMRSAIMALKDLKPNYLTVHISSGFEALKAVKSVSKKIKIVGVTTLTSLDNKNLREIGYNKSVKDLVKHQARLANKAKLDALVCSAHEIKFVKKYFKKEIITPGISFNKIKNDQKRITTPSEAFYKYKSDWLVIGRSITKGNIKKNLDDLMFQIKKK
;
A
#
# COMPACT_ATOMS: atom_id res chain seq x y z
N MET A 1 -18.52 22.08 5.42
CA MET A 1 -17.56 21.23 4.66
C MET A 1 -17.41 19.87 5.35
N LYS A 2 -17.75 18.75 4.71
CA LYS A 2 -17.51 17.41 5.27
C LYS A 2 -15.99 17.20 5.41
N LYS A 3 -15.47 17.17 6.65
CA LYS A 3 -14.05 16.82 6.89
C LYS A 3 -13.76 15.48 6.23
N ASN A 4 -12.88 15.45 5.22
CA ASN A 4 -12.46 14.21 4.56
C ASN A 4 -11.88 13.25 5.61
N LYS A 5 -12.53 12.10 5.78
CA LYS A 5 -12.07 11.07 6.72
C LYS A 5 -10.66 10.64 6.37
N LYS A 6 -9.78 10.53 7.38
CA LYS A 6 -8.47 9.89 7.23
C LYS A 6 -8.64 8.46 6.75
N LYS A 7 -7.70 7.96 5.96
CA LYS A 7 -7.81 6.66 5.28
C LYS A 7 -6.67 5.74 5.71
N LEU A 8 -7.00 4.50 6.06
CA LEU A 8 -6.07 3.52 6.60
C LEU A 8 -6.24 2.16 5.92
N PHE A 9 -5.15 1.56 5.47
CA PHE A 9 -5.06 0.15 5.16
C PHE A 9 -4.43 -0.60 6.34
N ILE A 10 -5.12 -1.60 6.86
CA ILE A 10 -4.57 -2.51 7.86
C ILE A 10 -3.95 -3.70 7.14
N ALA A 11 -2.66 -3.93 7.36
CA ALA A 11 -1.95 -5.02 6.74
C ALA A 11 -2.28 -6.36 7.44
N CYS A 12 -2.84 -7.28 6.67
CA CYS A 12 -3.17 -8.64 7.10
C CYS A 12 -2.03 -9.60 6.74
N ASP A 13 -0.81 -9.29 7.23
CA ASP A 13 0.40 -10.07 6.95
C ASP A 13 0.44 -11.29 7.89
N THR A 14 -0.18 -12.38 7.47
CA THR A 14 -0.28 -13.67 8.18
C THR A 14 -0.97 -14.69 7.28
N SER A 15 -0.58 -15.96 7.34
CA SER A 15 -1.27 -17.07 6.66
C SER A 15 -2.53 -17.57 7.42
N LYS A 16 -2.71 -17.13 8.69
CA LYS A 16 -3.78 -17.63 9.57
C LYS A 16 -5.10 -16.86 9.41
N ILE A 17 -6.11 -17.48 8.82
CA ILE A 17 -7.46 -16.91 8.64
C ILE A 17 -8.08 -16.45 9.97
N SER A 18 -7.88 -17.20 11.06
CA SER A 18 -8.39 -16.83 12.39
C SER A 18 -7.87 -15.46 12.84
N LYS A 19 -6.58 -15.17 12.57
CA LYS A 19 -5.99 -13.88 12.87
C LYS A 19 -6.59 -12.76 12.01
N VAL A 20 -6.79 -13.02 10.71
CA VAL A 20 -7.44 -12.03 9.82
C VAL A 20 -8.88 -11.77 10.28
N LYS A 21 -9.65 -12.80 10.66
CA LYS A 21 -11.01 -12.62 11.22
C LYS A 21 -10.99 -11.71 12.47
N LYS A 22 -10.01 -11.89 13.38
CA LYS A 22 -9.84 -11.02 14.55
C LYS A 22 -9.54 -9.58 14.13
N ILE A 23 -8.63 -9.37 13.17
CA ILE A 23 -8.33 -8.03 12.63
C ILE A 23 -9.61 -7.38 12.10
N LEU A 24 -10.35 -8.05 11.22
CA LEU A 24 -11.60 -7.53 10.66
C LEU A 24 -12.67 -7.21 11.73
N LYS A 25 -12.74 -8.00 12.80
CA LYS A 25 -13.69 -7.81 13.92
C LYS A 25 -13.36 -6.56 14.73
N TYR A 26 -12.09 -6.40 15.12
CA TYR A 26 -11.67 -5.40 16.09
C TYR A 26 -11.20 -4.06 15.46
N THR A 27 -11.16 -3.96 14.13
CA THR A 27 -10.74 -2.72 13.45
C THR A 27 -11.89 -1.96 12.79
N LYS A 28 -13.13 -2.14 13.25
CA LYS A 28 -14.28 -1.36 12.81
C LYS A 28 -14.23 0.04 13.43
N ASN A 29 -14.26 1.09 12.62
CA ASN A 29 -14.30 2.48 13.09
C ASN A 29 -15.10 3.35 12.11
N LYS A 30 -15.95 4.26 12.66
CA LYS A 30 -16.78 5.17 11.86
C LYS A 30 -16.10 6.52 11.54
N GLN A 31 -15.04 6.89 12.28
CA GLN A 31 -14.35 8.17 12.15
C GLN A 31 -13.30 8.19 11.04
N ILE A 32 -12.74 7.01 10.70
CA ILE A 32 -11.76 6.84 9.63
C ILE A 32 -12.25 5.84 8.59
N LYS A 33 -11.73 5.94 7.37
CA LYS A 33 -12.00 4.96 6.30
C LYS A 33 -10.97 3.83 6.38
N ILE A 34 -11.42 2.60 6.61
CA ILE A 34 -10.55 1.44 6.76
C ILE A 34 -10.69 0.52 5.56
N GLY A 35 -9.54 0.13 4.98
CA GLY A 35 -9.38 -0.97 4.05
C GLY A 35 -8.43 -2.03 4.61
N TYR A 36 -8.35 -3.17 3.95
CA TYR A 36 -7.50 -4.30 4.37
C TYR A 36 -6.55 -4.67 3.25
N LYS A 37 -5.25 -4.66 3.57
CA LYS A 37 -4.18 -5.04 2.63
C LYS A 37 -3.84 -6.52 2.83
N PHE A 38 -3.97 -7.27 1.77
CA PHE A 38 -3.57 -8.67 1.70
C PHE A 38 -2.30 -8.77 0.85
N GLY A 39 -1.18 -9.09 1.51
CA GLY A 39 0.11 -9.29 0.87
C GLY A 39 0.32 -10.72 0.39
N LEU A 40 1.54 -10.99 -0.10
CA LEU A 40 1.92 -12.26 -0.71
C LEU A 40 1.70 -13.46 0.22
N GLU A 41 2.05 -13.34 1.53
CA GLU A 41 1.88 -14.43 2.49
C GLU A 41 0.43 -14.90 2.57
N PHE A 42 -0.53 -13.97 2.70
CA PHE A 42 -1.93 -14.34 2.83
C PHE A 42 -2.53 -14.82 1.50
N LEU A 43 -2.22 -14.13 0.40
CA LEU A 43 -2.76 -14.45 -0.92
C LEU A 43 -2.31 -15.84 -1.40
N ASN A 44 -1.07 -16.21 -1.11
CA ASN A 44 -0.51 -17.52 -1.46
C ASN A 44 -0.77 -18.62 -0.42
N SER A 45 -1.43 -18.31 0.70
CA SER A 45 -1.80 -19.34 1.68
C SER A 45 -2.93 -20.23 1.16
N LYS A 46 -2.97 -21.51 1.60
CA LYS A 46 -3.90 -22.55 1.11
C LYS A 46 -5.36 -22.11 0.96
N ARG A 47 -5.84 -21.21 1.83
CA ARG A 47 -7.25 -20.73 1.82
C ARG A 47 -7.37 -19.20 1.67
N GLY A 48 -6.26 -18.47 1.50
CA GLY A 48 -6.24 -17.00 1.50
C GLY A 48 -7.07 -16.42 0.40
N ARG A 49 -6.89 -16.90 -0.84
CA ARG A 49 -7.64 -16.44 -2.00
C ARG A 49 -9.17 -16.63 -1.83
N ASN A 50 -9.62 -17.81 -1.42
CA ASN A 50 -11.02 -18.09 -1.19
C ASN A 50 -11.61 -17.26 -0.06
N PHE A 51 -10.83 -17.00 0.99
CA PHE A 51 -11.24 -16.12 2.08
C PHE A 51 -11.47 -14.70 1.59
N ILE A 52 -10.55 -14.13 0.78
CA ILE A 52 -10.70 -12.78 0.22
C ILE A 52 -11.94 -12.71 -0.67
N LYS A 53 -12.17 -13.71 -1.52
CA LYS A 53 -13.35 -13.79 -2.41
C LYS A 53 -14.68 -13.72 -1.64
N GLY A 54 -14.72 -14.29 -0.44
CA GLY A 54 -15.90 -14.27 0.45
C GLY A 54 -16.12 -12.94 1.20
N LEU A 55 -15.19 -11.98 1.14
CA LEU A 55 -15.33 -10.72 1.84
C LEU A 55 -16.35 -9.80 1.15
N LYS A 56 -17.38 -9.38 1.90
CA LYS A 56 -18.40 -8.43 1.42
C LYS A 56 -18.21 -7.05 2.08
N ASN A 57 -18.50 -5.98 1.33
CA ASN A 57 -18.51 -4.60 1.83
C ASN A 57 -17.21 -4.17 2.53
N LYS A 58 -16.06 -4.64 2.03
CA LYS A 58 -14.73 -4.28 2.49
C LYS A 58 -13.93 -3.62 1.38
N ILE A 59 -13.10 -2.64 1.73
CA ILE A 59 -12.09 -2.11 0.81
C ILE A 59 -10.93 -3.08 0.81
N ILE A 60 -10.70 -3.74 -0.32
CA ILE A 60 -9.67 -4.77 -0.50
C ILE A 60 -8.49 -4.16 -1.27
N PHE A 61 -7.31 -4.27 -0.69
CA PHE A 61 -6.05 -3.90 -1.32
C PHE A 61 -5.19 -5.16 -1.48
N LEU A 62 -5.02 -5.63 -2.71
CA LEU A 62 -4.11 -6.72 -3.04
C LEU A 62 -2.71 -6.17 -3.26
N ASP A 63 -1.81 -6.49 -2.35
CA ASP A 63 -0.41 -6.07 -2.39
C ASP A 63 0.45 -7.18 -3.02
N THR A 64 0.21 -7.41 -4.33
CA THR A 64 0.83 -8.46 -5.16
C THR A 64 2.20 -8.07 -5.69
N LYS A 65 2.46 -6.77 -5.83
CA LYS A 65 3.70 -6.24 -6.41
C LYS A 65 4.07 -6.90 -7.73
N LEU A 66 3.09 -7.04 -8.64
CA LEU A 66 3.33 -7.66 -9.95
C LEU A 66 4.48 -6.97 -10.66
N ASN A 67 5.40 -7.77 -11.21
CA ASN A 67 6.57 -7.31 -11.95
C ASN A 67 6.92 -8.38 -13.00
N ASP A 68 6.47 -8.18 -14.23
CA ASP A 68 6.61 -9.15 -15.31
C ASP A 68 6.43 -8.45 -16.67
N ILE A 69 6.52 -9.20 -17.77
CA ILE A 69 6.24 -8.69 -19.13
C ILE A 69 4.76 -8.28 -19.29
N PRO A 70 4.44 -7.39 -20.25
CA PRO A 70 3.13 -6.77 -20.37
C PRO A 70 1.95 -7.74 -20.41
N ASN A 71 2.06 -8.83 -21.20
CA ASN A 71 0.96 -9.79 -21.34
C ASN A 71 0.70 -10.58 -20.05
N THR A 72 1.76 -11.02 -19.36
CA THR A 72 1.66 -11.72 -18.08
C THR A 72 1.00 -10.84 -17.01
N MET A 73 1.42 -9.58 -16.89
CA MET A 73 0.82 -8.64 -15.95
C MET A 73 -0.64 -8.36 -16.25
N ARG A 74 -0.99 -8.20 -17.54
CA ARG A 74 -2.38 -8.05 -17.98
C ARG A 74 -3.23 -9.26 -17.59
N SER A 75 -2.75 -10.47 -17.86
CA SER A 75 -3.41 -11.73 -17.51
C SER A 75 -3.58 -11.91 -16.01
N ALA A 76 -2.56 -11.56 -15.21
CA ALA A 76 -2.63 -11.58 -13.75
C ALA A 76 -3.73 -10.65 -13.20
N ILE A 77 -3.89 -9.43 -13.76
CA ILE A 77 -4.98 -8.53 -13.38
C ILE A 77 -6.34 -9.16 -13.71
N MET A 78 -6.47 -9.77 -14.89
CA MET A 78 -7.71 -10.43 -15.28
C MET A 78 -8.08 -11.58 -14.33
N ALA A 79 -7.09 -12.41 -13.97
CA ALA A 79 -7.26 -13.53 -13.04
C ALA A 79 -7.61 -13.10 -11.60
N LEU A 80 -7.21 -11.90 -11.18
CA LEU A 80 -7.48 -11.38 -9.83
C LEU A 80 -8.81 -10.63 -9.72
N LYS A 81 -9.53 -10.41 -10.82
CA LYS A 81 -10.82 -9.68 -10.80
C LYS A 81 -11.90 -10.36 -9.99
N ASP A 82 -11.88 -11.68 -9.88
CA ASP A 82 -12.86 -12.45 -9.09
C ASP A 82 -12.79 -12.13 -7.58
N LEU A 83 -11.64 -11.61 -7.11
CA LEU A 83 -11.47 -11.15 -5.73
C LEU A 83 -12.04 -9.74 -5.49
N LYS A 84 -12.51 -9.08 -6.54
CA LYS A 84 -13.10 -7.72 -6.52
C LYS A 84 -12.25 -6.71 -5.76
N PRO A 85 -10.92 -6.60 -6.01
CA PRO A 85 -10.08 -5.67 -5.31
C PRO A 85 -10.42 -4.22 -5.66
N ASN A 86 -10.30 -3.32 -4.68
CA ASN A 86 -10.37 -1.89 -4.92
C ASN A 86 -9.02 -1.31 -5.33
N TYR A 87 -7.91 -1.90 -4.82
CA TYR A 87 -6.54 -1.50 -5.10
C TYR A 87 -5.68 -2.74 -5.37
N LEU A 88 -4.72 -2.61 -6.29
CA LEU A 88 -3.76 -3.68 -6.62
C LEU A 88 -2.41 -3.08 -6.97
N THR A 89 -1.32 -3.61 -6.39
CA THR A 89 0.04 -3.12 -6.63
C THR A 89 0.71 -3.77 -7.82
N VAL A 90 1.42 -2.94 -8.58
CA VAL A 90 2.36 -3.34 -9.63
C VAL A 90 3.68 -2.58 -9.45
N HIS A 91 4.81 -3.19 -9.76
CA HIS A 91 6.09 -2.47 -9.77
C HIS A 91 6.18 -1.55 -10.98
N ILE A 92 6.67 -0.32 -10.76
CA ILE A 92 6.91 0.64 -11.84
C ILE A 92 8.12 0.22 -12.68
N SER A 93 9.03 -0.55 -12.08
CA SER A 93 10.21 -1.14 -12.76
C SER A 93 9.85 -2.10 -13.90
N SER A 94 8.60 -2.61 -13.96
CA SER A 94 8.14 -3.42 -15.09
C SER A 94 8.04 -2.64 -16.44
N GLY A 95 8.22 -1.32 -16.40
CA GLY A 95 8.27 -0.48 -17.60
C GLY A 95 6.91 0.01 -18.10
N PHE A 96 6.96 0.99 -19.01
CA PHE A 96 5.77 1.72 -19.46
C PHE A 96 4.72 0.82 -20.12
N GLU A 97 5.15 -0.07 -21.02
CA GLU A 97 4.22 -0.94 -21.77
C GLU A 97 3.49 -1.92 -20.85
N ALA A 98 4.17 -2.47 -19.83
CA ALA A 98 3.53 -3.32 -18.83
C ALA A 98 2.51 -2.54 -18.00
N LEU A 99 2.83 -1.33 -17.57
CA LEU A 99 1.90 -0.46 -16.84
C LEU A 99 0.68 -0.08 -17.68
N LYS A 100 0.87 0.22 -18.97
CA LYS A 100 -0.19 0.51 -19.92
C LYS A 100 -1.11 -0.70 -20.15
N ALA A 101 -0.52 -1.90 -20.33
CA ALA A 101 -1.27 -3.14 -20.48
C ALA A 101 -2.14 -3.45 -19.26
N VAL A 102 -1.61 -3.24 -18.04
CA VAL A 102 -2.38 -3.37 -16.79
C VAL A 102 -3.53 -2.38 -16.74
N LYS A 103 -3.29 -1.11 -17.08
CA LYS A 103 -4.32 -0.05 -17.03
C LYS A 103 -5.45 -0.31 -18.05
N SER A 104 -5.16 -0.86 -19.22
CA SER A 104 -6.18 -1.15 -20.24
C SER A 104 -7.26 -2.13 -19.76
N VAL A 105 -6.93 -3.02 -18.81
CA VAL A 105 -7.84 -4.05 -18.29
C VAL A 105 -8.32 -3.81 -16.85
N SER A 106 -7.78 -2.82 -16.15
CA SER A 106 -8.05 -2.64 -14.71
C SER A 106 -9.49 -2.20 -14.39
N LYS A 107 -10.17 -1.49 -15.31
CA LYS A 107 -11.55 -0.97 -15.13
C LYS A 107 -11.78 -0.32 -13.76
N LYS A 108 -12.50 -1.01 -12.84
CA LYS A 108 -12.84 -0.52 -11.48
C LYS A 108 -11.72 -0.72 -10.46
N ILE A 109 -10.63 -1.40 -10.81
CA ILE A 109 -9.50 -1.63 -9.90
C ILE A 109 -8.54 -0.45 -10.02
N LYS A 110 -8.25 0.20 -8.90
CA LYS A 110 -7.19 1.22 -8.83
C LYS A 110 -5.82 0.54 -8.86
N ILE A 111 -5.05 0.82 -9.89
CA ILE A 111 -3.68 0.32 -10.02
C ILE A 111 -2.74 1.23 -9.28
N VAL A 112 -1.98 0.62 -8.37
CA VAL A 112 -1.05 1.27 -7.46
C VAL A 112 0.37 0.96 -7.90
N GLY A 113 1.10 1.96 -8.36
CA GLY A 113 2.51 1.81 -8.71
C GLY A 113 3.39 1.75 -7.45
N VAL A 114 4.20 0.70 -7.34
CA VAL A 114 5.23 0.61 -6.30
C VAL A 114 6.49 1.27 -6.83
N THR A 115 6.96 2.31 -6.14
CA THR A 115 8.26 2.94 -6.39
C THR A 115 9.38 2.06 -5.81
N THR A 116 10.57 2.58 -5.65
CA THR A 116 11.68 1.91 -4.98
C THR A 116 11.27 1.44 -3.58
N LEU A 117 11.49 0.18 -3.27
CA LEU A 117 11.13 -0.42 -1.99
C LEU A 117 11.78 0.34 -0.82
N THR A 118 11.03 0.57 0.25
CA THR A 118 11.50 1.35 1.41
C THR A 118 12.62 0.68 2.21
N SER A 119 12.89 -0.60 1.95
CA SER A 119 14.02 -1.35 2.49
C SER A 119 15.33 -1.09 1.76
N LEU A 120 15.28 -0.56 0.52
CA LEU A 120 16.46 -0.29 -0.31
C LEU A 120 17.02 1.11 -0.03
N ASP A 121 18.34 1.20 0.05
CA ASP A 121 19.12 2.43 0.07
C ASP A 121 19.96 2.56 -1.20
N ASN A 122 20.80 3.60 -1.29
CA ASN A 122 21.64 3.83 -2.48
C ASN A 122 22.67 2.72 -2.71
N LYS A 123 23.15 2.05 -1.63
CA LYS A 123 24.07 0.91 -1.75
C LYS A 123 23.35 -0.26 -2.40
N ASN A 124 22.19 -0.62 -1.88
CA ASN A 124 21.39 -1.73 -2.43
C ASN A 124 20.95 -1.48 -3.89
N LEU A 125 20.69 -0.21 -4.26
CA LEU A 125 20.37 0.11 -5.65
C LEU A 125 21.56 -0.17 -6.58
N ARG A 126 22.80 0.19 -6.17
CA ARG A 126 23.99 -0.13 -6.96
C ARG A 126 24.24 -1.63 -7.09
N GLU A 127 24.01 -2.40 -6.01
CA GLU A 127 24.13 -3.87 -6.00
C GLU A 127 23.22 -4.54 -7.05
N ILE A 128 22.05 -3.95 -7.35
CA ILE A 128 21.11 -4.45 -8.36
C ILE A 128 21.19 -3.68 -9.70
N GLY A 129 22.27 -2.96 -9.94
CA GLY A 129 22.57 -2.33 -11.23
C GLY A 129 21.98 -0.94 -11.47
N TYR A 130 21.41 -0.26 -10.46
CA TYR A 130 20.92 1.11 -10.62
C TYR A 130 21.99 2.15 -10.25
N ASN A 131 22.36 3.00 -11.19
CA ASN A 131 23.30 4.10 -10.97
C ASN A 131 22.65 5.38 -10.41
N LYS A 132 21.34 5.39 -10.23
CA LYS A 132 20.60 6.55 -9.69
C LYS A 132 20.49 6.47 -8.17
N SER A 133 20.44 7.65 -7.53
CA SER A 133 20.04 7.71 -6.11
C SER A 133 18.59 7.23 -5.93
N VAL A 134 18.24 6.75 -4.73
CA VAL A 134 16.82 6.41 -4.37
C VAL A 134 15.90 7.58 -4.72
N LYS A 135 16.29 8.80 -4.37
CA LYS A 135 15.49 10.02 -4.63
C LYS A 135 15.24 10.24 -6.11
N ASP A 136 16.24 10.09 -6.96
CA ASP A 136 16.12 10.37 -8.40
C ASP A 136 15.42 9.23 -9.12
N LEU A 137 15.62 7.98 -8.68
CA LEU A 137 14.88 6.84 -9.20
C LEU A 137 13.38 6.97 -8.87
N VAL A 138 13.01 7.33 -7.63
CA VAL A 138 11.61 7.53 -7.23
C VAL A 138 10.96 8.68 -8.00
N LYS A 139 11.68 9.79 -8.27
CA LYS A 139 11.17 10.87 -9.13
C LYS A 139 10.90 10.38 -10.55
N HIS A 140 11.82 9.60 -11.12
CA HIS A 140 11.66 9.02 -12.44
C HIS A 140 10.44 8.08 -12.49
N GLN A 141 10.32 7.20 -11.51
CA GLN A 141 9.18 6.30 -11.36
C GLN A 141 7.86 7.05 -11.20
N ALA A 142 7.82 8.16 -10.46
CA ALA A 142 6.62 8.98 -10.33
C ALA A 142 6.17 9.61 -11.67
N ARG A 143 7.12 10.06 -12.50
CA ARG A 143 6.82 10.55 -13.87
C ARG A 143 6.28 9.43 -14.75
N LEU A 144 6.89 8.24 -14.70
CA LEU A 144 6.48 7.08 -15.48
C LEU A 144 5.05 6.62 -15.09
N ALA A 145 4.77 6.56 -13.79
CA ALA A 145 3.45 6.24 -13.28
C ALA A 145 2.36 7.25 -13.73
N ASN A 146 2.73 8.54 -13.75
CA ASN A 146 1.83 9.59 -14.26
C ASN A 146 1.58 9.41 -15.77
N LYS A 147 2.63 9.18 -16.56
CA LYS A 147 2.54 8.89 -18.01
C LYS A 147 1.64 7.66 -18.28
N ALA A 148 1.79 6.59 -17.49
CA ALA A 148 0.97 5.39 -17.56
C ALA A 148 -0.44 5.56 -16.96
N LYS A 149 -0.79 6.75 -16.45
CA LYS A 149 -2.10 7.08 -15.85
C LYS A 149 -2.49 6.17 -14.67
N LEU A 150 -1.51 5.70 -13.88
CA LEU A 150 -1.79 4.91 -12.67
C LEU A 150 -2.70 5.70 -11.71
N ASP A 151 -3.37 5.03 -10.78
CA ASP A 151 -4.39 5.64 -9.91
C ASP A 151 -3.83 6.05 -8.56
N ALA A 152 -2.77 5.38 -8.10
CA ALA A 152 -2.08 5.69 -6.86
C ALA A 152 -0.60 5.27 -6.93
N LEU A 153 0.20 5.76 -5.97
CA LEU A 153 1.58 5.35 -5.75
C LEU A 153 1.81 4.90 -4.32
N VAL A 154 2.65 3.88 -4.15
CA VAL A 154 3.28 3.55 -2.85
C VAL A 154 4.65 4.20 -2.81
N CYS A 155 4.89 5.05 -1.81
CA CYS A 155 6.20 5.62 -1.52
C CYS A 155 6.36 5.94 -0.02
N SER A 156 7.61 6.11 0.44
CA SER A 156 7.91 6.56 1.80
C SER A 156 7.30 7.95 2.08
N ALA A 157 6.94 8.23 3.33
CA ALA A 157 6.44 9.54 3.74
C ALA A 157 7.41 10.68 3.36
N HIS A 158 8.70 10.47 3.53
CA HIS A 158 9.74 11.46 3.20
C HIS A 158 9.84 11.79 1.70
N GLU A 159 9.31 10.92 0.84
CA GLU A 159 9.33 11.07 -0.61
C GLU A 159 8.12 11.86 -1.15
N ILE A 160 7.04 11.98 -0.38
CA ILE A 160 5.77 12.56 -0.84
C ILE A 160 5.95 13.98 -1.42
N LYS A 161 6.75 14.82 -0.75
CA LYS A 161 6.95 16.22 -1.17
C LYS A 161 7.42 16.33 -2.61
N PHE A 162 8.39 15.52 -3.02
CA PHE A 162 8.91 15.57 -4.38
C PHE A 162 8.12 14.65 -5.34
N VAL A 163 7.54 13.55 -4.88
CA VAL A 163 6.65 12.70 -5.69
C VAL A 163 5.43 13.49 -6.17
N LYS A 164 4.80 14.26 -5.29
CA LYS A 164 3.62 15.09 -5.63
C LYS A 164 3.91 16.21 -6.65
N LYS A 165 5.16 16.51 -6.95
CA LYS A 165 5.50 17.40 -8.07
C LYS A 165 5.17 16.77 -9.43
N TYR A 166 5.27 15.46 -9.54
CA TYR A 166 5.11 14.69 -10.79
C TYR A 166 3.87 13.81 -10.83
N PHE A 167 3.32 13.44 -9.67
CA PHE A 167 2.14 12.59 -9.57
C PHE A 167 1.14 13.19 -8.57
N LYS A 168 -0.03 13.62 -9.07
CA LYS A 168 -1.03 14.38 -8.29
C LYS A 168 -2.16 13.53 -7.70
N LYS A 169 -2.20 12.21 -8.00
CA LYS A 169 -3.24 11.31 -7.51
C LYS A 169 -2.90 10.75 -6.12
N GLU A 170 -3.58 9.68 -5.68
CA GLU A 170 -3.47 9.15 -4.31
C GLU A 170 -2.06 8.63 -4.00
N ILE A 171 -1.57 8.93 -2.81
CA ILE A 171 -0.32 8.39 -2.25
C ILE A 171 -0.67 7.46 -1.08
N ILE A 172 -0.14 6.25 -1.13
CA ILE A 172 -0.27 5.22 -0.10
C ILE A 172 1.09 5.05 0.57
N THR A 173 1.15 5.25 1.88
CA THR A 173 2.43 5.30 2.61
C THR A 173 2.55 4.13 3.58
N PRO A 174 3.46 3.20 3.34
CA PRO A 174 3.89 2.17 4.30
C PRO A 174 4.92 2.74 5.28
N GLY A 175 5.44 1.90 6.18
CA GLY A 175 6.47 2.31 7.13
C GLY A 175 5.93 3.17 8.28
N ILE A 176 4.67 2.99 8.61
CA ILE A 176 4.00 3.74 9.67
C ILE A 176 4.01 2.91 10.94
N SER A 177 4.58 3.48 11.99
CA SER A 177 4.59 2.88 13.34
C SER A 177 4.37 3.96 14.39
N PHE A 178 3.64 3.62 15.45
CA PHE A 178 3.42 4.48 16.61
C PHE A 178 3.88 3.83 17.92
N ASN A 179 4.39 2.61 17.83
CA ASN A 179 5.01 1.88 18.93
C ASN A 179 6.50 1.67 18.61
N LYS A 180 7.37 1.64 19.63
CA LYS A 180 8.82 1.36 19.49
C LYS A 180 9.10 -0.13 19.13
N ILE A 181 8.38 -0.69 18.17
CA ILE A 181 8.59 -2.04 17.67
C ILE A 181 9.72 -1.97 16.63
N LYS A 182 10.83 -2.69 16.86
CA LYS A 182 11.88 -2.89 15.83
C LYS A 182 11.23 -3.49 14.57
N ASN A 183 11.33 -2.80 13.48
CA ASN A 183 10.79 -3.17 12.17
C ASN A 183 11.93 -3.31 11.17
N ASP A 184 11.71 -4.15 10.16
CA ASP A 184 12.59 -4.35 8.99
C ASP A 184 12.60 -3.12 8.05
N GLN A 185 11.79 -2.10 8.34
CA GLN A 185 11.73 -0.88 7.54
C GLN A 185 12.73 0.16 8.05
N LYS A 186 13.65 0.58 7.19
CA LYS A 186 14.68 1.58 7.50
C LYS A 186 14.12 3.00 7.67
N ARG A 187 12.90 3.29 7.15
CA ARG A 187 12.29 4.64 7.13
C ARG A 187 10.92 4.61 7.78
N ILE A 188 10.88 4.82 9.10
CA ILE A 188 9.65 4.82 9.91
C ILE A 188 9.17 6.26 10.13
N THR A 189 7.85 6.45 10.11
CA THR A 189 7.17 7.73 10.35
C THR A 189 5.95 7.50 11.24
N THR A 190 5.60 8.46 12.08
CA THR A 190 4.38 8.40 12.89
C THR A 190 3.13 8.64 12.04
N PRO A 191 1.95 8.13 12.45
CA PRO A 191 0.69 8.38 11.75
C PRO A 191 0.36 9.88 11.63
N SER A 192 0.60 10.65 12.68
CA SER A 192 0.38 12.09 12.72
C SER A 192 1.26 12.82 11.69
N GLU A 193 2.57 12.57 11.69
CA GLU A 193 3.48 13.16 10.70
C GLU A 193 3.10 12.78 9.27
N ALA A 194 2.79 11.51 9.02
CA ALA A 194 2.43 11.05 7.69
C ALA A 194 1.18 11.74 7.15
N PHE A 195 0.15 11.97 7.98
CA PHE A 195 -1.06 12.66 7.57
C PHE A 195 -0.91 14.19 7.51
N TYR A 196 -0.27 14.80 8.51
CA TYR A 196 -0.31 16.26 8.66
C TYR A 196 0.91 16.96 8.08
N LYS A 197 2.11 16.41 8.28
CA LYS A 197 3.36 16.97 7.74
C LYS A 197 3.56 16.57 6.28
N TYR A 198 3.46 15.26 5.98
CA TYR A 198 3.75 14.73 4.65
C TYR A 198 2.53 14.66 3.71
N LYS A 199 1.29 14.81 4.23
CA LYS A 199 0.05 14.83 3.44
C LYS A 199 -0.20 13.54 2.65
N SER A 200 0.07 12.38 3.27
CA SER A 200 -0.31 11.09 2.71
C SER A 200 -1.83 10.93 2.61
N ASP A 201 -2.31 10.30 1.54
CA ASP A 201 -3.75 10.05 1.36
C ASP A 201 -4.21 8.79 2.09
N TRP A 202 -3.37 7.74 2.10
CA TRP A 202 -3.59 6.50 2.81
C TRP A 202 -2.36 6.10 3.60
N LEU A 203 -2.53 5.59 4.81
CA LEU A 203 -1.46 4.92 5.56
C LEU A 203 -1.62 3.41 5.46
N VAL A 204 -0.50 2.68 5.42
CA VAL A 204 -0.50 1.22 5.61
C VAL A 204 0.15 0.93 6.96
N ILE A 205 -0.62 0.33 7.87
CA ILE A 205 -0.16 -0.04 9.21
C ILE A 205 -0.37 -1.53 9.43
N GLY A 206 0.69 -2.23 9.82
CA GLY A 206 0.70 -3.66 10.11
C GLY A 206 0.82 -3.94 11.60
N ARG A 207 1.98 -4.41 12.02
CA ARG A 207 2.29 -4.92 13.37
C ARG A 207 1.87 -3.99 14.51
N SER A 208 2.01 -2.67 14.33
CA SER A 208 1.59 -1.70 15.36
C SER A 208 0.09 -1.78 15.69
N ILE A 209 -0.75 -2.27 14.78
CA ILE A 209 -2.17 -2.54 15.05
C ILE A 209 -2.41 -4.03 15.32
N THR A 210 -1.80 -4.92 14.54
CA THR A 210 -2.20 -6.33 14.47
C THR A 210 -1.55 -7.22 15.52
N LYS A 211 -0.52 -6.73 16.27
CA LYS A 211 0.16 -7.46 17.35
C LYS A 211 -0.44 -7.07 18.71
N GLY A 212 -0.69 -8.04 19.59
CA GLY A 212 -1.28 -7.79 20.90
C GLY A 212 -2.77 -7.45 20.85
N ASN A 213 -3.21 -6.45 21.63
CA ASN A 213 -4.61 -6.03 21.71
C ASN A 213 -4.98 -5.09 20.56
N ILE A 214 -5.60 -5.65 19.52
CA ILE A 214 -5.93 -4.93 18.27
C ILE A 214 -6.85 -3.73 18.51
N LYS A 215 -7.85 -3.88 19.42
CA LYS A 215 -8.80 -2.80 19.71
C LYS A 215 -8.09 -1.62 20.38
N LYS A 216 -7.32 -1.89 21.43
CA LYS A 216 -6.50 -0.87 22.13
C LYS A 216 -5.55 -0.18 21.15
N ASN A 217 -4.83 -0.93 20.33
CA ASN A 217 -3.90 -0.37 19.36
C ASN A 217 -4.60 0.57 18.34
N LEU A 218 -5.83 0.24 17.93
CA LEU A 218 -6.62 1.12 17.07
C LEU A 218 -7.05 2.40 17.81
N ASP A 219 -7.45 2.30 19.08
CA ASP A 219 -7.83 3.46 19.90
C ASP A 219 -6.61 4.37 20.13
N ASP A 220 -5.44 3.81 20.41
CA ASP A 220 -4.17 4.55 20.54
C ASP A 220 -3.81 5.28 19.23
N LEU A 221 -3.98 4.62 18.08
CA LEU A 221 -3.81 5.27 16.78
C LEU A 221 -4.77 6.45 16.61
N MET A 222 -6.06 6.26 16.96
CA MET A 222 -7.06 7.30 16.84
C MET A 222 -6.75 8.52 17.71
N PHE A 223 -6.22 8.30 18.92
CA PHE A 223 -5.75 9.37 19.80
C PHE A 223 -4.60 10.17 19.15
N GLN A 224 -3.60 9.48 18.60
CA GLN A 224 -2.46 10.14 17.93
C GLN A 224 -2.86 10.94 16.68
N ILE A 225 -3.86 10.48 15.92
CA ILE A 225 -4.35 11.20 14.74
C ILE A 225 -5.19 12.43 15.13
N LYS A 226 -5.82 12.44 16.31
CA LYS A 226 -6.61 13.59 16.80
C LYS A 226 -5.75 14.70 17.38
N LYS A 227 -4.63 14.37 18.01
CA LYS A 227 -3.66 15.37 18.48
C LYS A 227 -3.01 16.02 17.25
N LYS A 228 -3.41 17.26 16.98
CA LYS A 228 -2.71 18.16 16.05
C LYS A 228 -1.40 18.65 16.65
#